data_b257608cbb159b4e57606784a8976513
#
_entry.id   b257608cbb159b4e57606784a8976513
#
_cell.length_a   1.000
_cell.length_b   1.000
_cell.length_c   1.000
_cell.angle_alpha   90.00
_cell.angle_beta   90.00
_cell.angle_gamma   90.00
#
_symmetry.space_group_name_H-M   'P 1'
#
loop_
_entity.id
_entity.type
_entity.pdbx_description
1 polymer ?
#
loop_
_entity_poly.entity_id
_entity_poly.type
_entity_poly.pdbx_seq_one_letter_code
_entity_poly.pdbx_strand_id
1 'polypeptide(L)'
;MHTETVIALSKTKLVLLLVGALGFVAVGIWLLTLDAEFIASQRKFNNPSLVYGLGIVGIAFFGACGYIGIKKLFQQTPGLVLNAEGIFDNSSGVSAGLVPWSDISGIYEYAIGQQKFIAILVVDPDKYINRGNALRRMTNKANM
;
A
#
# COMPACT_ATOMS: atom_id res chain seq x y z
N MET A 1 19.60 -15.40 -25.68
CA MET A 1 19.80 -14.83 -24.35
C MET A 1 18.50 -14.16 -23.95
N HIS A 2 17.74 -14.76 -23.03
CA HIS A 2 16.55 -14.09 -22.50
C HIS A 2 17.02 -13.07 -21.46
N THR A 3 17.00 -11.80 -21.82
CA THR A 3 17.35 -10.70 -20.92
C THR A 3 16.19 -10.52 -19.94
N GLU A 4 16.38 -10.95 -18.70
CA GLU A 4 15.47 -10.67 -17.60
C GLU A 4 15.85 -9.32 -16.99
N THR A 5 14.89 -8.40 -16.88
CA THR A 5 15.07 -7.12 -16.19
C THR A 5 14.38 -7.19 -14.84
N VAL A 6 15.14 -7.07 -13.77
CA VAL A 6 14.67 -7.15 -12.39
C VAL A 6 14.76 -5.79 -11.73
N ILE A 7 13.63 -5.30 -11.23
CA ILE A 7 13.56 -4.04 -10.48
C ILE A 7 13.21 -4.37 -9.02
N ALA A 8 14.18 -4.12 -8.13
CA ALA A 8 14.01 -4.37 -6.71
C ALA A 8 13.07 -3.35 -6.04
N LEU A 9 12.39 -3.77 -4.98
CA LEU A 9 11.66 -2.85 -4.10
C LEU A 9 12.65 -1.92 -3.38
N SER A 10 12.32 -0.62 -3.31
CA SER A 10 13.12 0.35 -2.56
C SER A 10 12.98 0.11 -1.05
N LYS A 11 13.95 -0.58 -0.46
CA LYS A 11 13.99 -0.84 0.99
C LYS A 11 14.03 0.45 1.82
N THR A 12 14.71 1.48 1.33
CA THR A 12 14.77 2.79 2.00
C THR A 12 13.38 3.42 2.12
N LYS A 13 12.57 3.41 1.05
CA LYS A 13 11.20 3.92 1.09
C LYS A 13 10.31 3.10 2.03
N LEU A 14 10.48 1.77 2.06
CA LEU A 14 9.74 0.90 2.98
C LEU A 14 10.10 1.20 4.44
N VAL A 15 11.38 1.39 4.75
CA VAL A 15 11.81 1.75 6.11
C VAL A 15 11.24 3.11 6.53
N LEU A 16 11.27 4.11 5.66
CA LEU A 16 10.68 5.43 5.95
C LEU A 16 9.17 5.34 6.22
N LEU A 17 8.45 4.54 5.44
CA LEU A 17 7.02 4.29 5.67
C LEU A 17 6.76 3.58 7.00
N LEU A 18 7.62 2.61 7.37
CA LEU A 18 7.53 1.91 8.66
C LEU A 18 7.77 2.85 9.83
N VAL A 19 8.78 3.72 9.74
CA VAL A 19 9.05 4.73 10.78
C VAL A 19 7.85 5.66 10.93
N GLY A 20 7.26 6.10 9.82
CA GLY A 20 6.04 6.91 9.83
C GLY A 20 4.87 6.17 10.49
N ALA A 21 4.63 4.92 10.11
CA ALA A 21 3.56 4.10 10.70
C ALA A 21 3.74 3.90 12.21
N LEU A 22 4.97 3.62 12.68
CA LEU A 22 5.29 3.53 14.10
C LEU A 22 5.03 4.84 14.85
N GLY A 23 5.37 5.98 14.24
CA GLY A 23 5.07 7.29 14.79
C GLY A 23 3.58 7.51 15.00
N PHE A 24 2.74 7.16 14.02
CA PHE A 24 1.28 7.26 14.13
C PHE A 24 0.71 6.30 15.16
N VAL A 25 1.23 5.07 15.27
CA VAL A 25 0.84 4.12 16.32
C VAL A 25 1.19 4.69 17.71
N ALA A 26 2.39 5.25 17.87
CA ALA A 26 2.79 5.87 19.13
C ALA A 26 1.88 7.05 19.53
N VAL A 27 1.53 7.92 18.56
CA VAL A 27 0.55 9.00 18.79
C VAL A 27 -0.82 8.43 19.15
N GLY A 28 -1.28 7.39 18.46
CA GLY A 28 -2.55 6.73 18.77
C GLY A 28 -2.58 6.17 20.21
N ILE A 29 -1.50 5.51 20.65
CA ILE A 29 -1.36 5.03 22.03
C ILE A 29 -1.38 6.22 23.01
N TRP A 30 -0.62 7.28 22.71
CA TRP A 30 -0.60 8.47 23.55
C TRP A 30 -2.00 9.09 23.70
N LEU A 31 -2.79 9.19 22.63
CA LEU A 31 -4.16 9.68 22.70
C LEU A 31 -5.03 8.87 23.67
N LEU A 32 -4.80 7.55 23.76
CA LEU A 32 -5.54 6.68 24.67
C LEU A 32 -5.12 6.83 26.15
N THR A 33 -3.98 7.45 26.43
CA THR A 33 -3.49 7.71 27.80
C THR A 33 -3.96 9.06 28.35
N LEU A 34 -4.60 9.90 27.53
CA LEU A 34 -5.08 11.21 27.98
C LEU A 34 -6.34 11.07 28.85
N ASP A 35 -6.40 11.85 29.92
CA ASP A 35 -7.58 11.90 30.79
C ASP A 35 -8.77 12.54 30.08
N ALA A 36 -9.97 11.99 30.31
CA ALA A 36 -11.20 12.49 29.71
C ALA A 36 -11.49 13.95 30.09
N GLU A 37 -11.22 14.34 31.33
CA GLU A 37 -11.37 15.71 31.81
C GLU A 37 -10.41 16.67 31.11
N PHE A 38 -9.16 16.24 30.94
CA PHE A 38 -8.17 17.01 30.18
C PHE A 38 -8.64 17.23 28.74
N ILE A 39 -9.13 16.18 28.05
CA ILE A 39 -9.65 16.30 26.69
C ILE A 39 -10.85 17.26 26.65
N ALA A 40 -11.79 17.12 27.57
CA ALA A 40 -13.01 17.95 27.63
C ALA A 40 -12.69 19.45 27.88
N SER A 41 -11.58 19.75 28.55
CA SER A 41 -11.13 21.13 28.80
C SER A 41 -10.50 21.82 27.58
N GLN A 42 -10.20 21.08 26.51
CA GLN A 42 -9.57 21.64 25.31
C GLN A 42 -10.54 22.47 24.47
N ARG A 43 -10.04 23.52 23.84
CA ARG A 43 -10.82 24.39 22.93
C ARG A 43 -11.25 23.68 21.64
N LYS A 44 -10.40 22.76 21.15
CA LYS A 44 -10.63 21.93 19.97
C LYS A 44 -10.47 20.47 20.38
N PHE A 45 -11.21 19.60 19.75
CA PHE A 45 -11.18 18.15 20.06
C PHE A 45 -11.54 17.85 21.53
N ASN A 46 -12.55 18.55 22.07
CA ASN A 46 -13.03 18.43 23.44
C ASN A 46 -13.95 17.22 23.69
N ASN A 47 -14.08 16.32 22.74
CA ASN A 47 -14.89 15.10 22.88
C ASN A 47 -13.98 13.89 23.12
N PRO A 48 -13.94 13.33 24.36
CA PRO A 48 -13.10 12.19 24.70
C PRO A 48 -13.36 10.96 23.82
N SER A 49 -14.63 10.66 23.53
CA SER A 49 -14.99 9.50 22.70
C SER A 49 -14.44 9.62 21.28
N LEU A 50 -14.43 10.82 20.71
CA LEU A 50 -13.85 11.08 19.39
C LEU A 50 -12.34 10.92 19.42
N VAL A 51 -11.66 11.45 20.44
CA VAL A 51 -10.19 11.37 20.57
C VAL A 51 -9.75 9.91 20.74
N TYR A 52 -10.42 9.16 21.62
CA TYR A 52 -10.14 7.74 21.81
C TYR A 52 -10.46 6.92 20.55
N GLY A 53 -11.57 7.22 19.89
CA GLY A 53 -11.94 6.59 18.61
C GLY A 53 -10.85 6.79 17.54
N LEU A 54 -10.33 8.01 17.40
CA LEU A 54 -9.23 8.32 16.50
C LEU A 54 -7.96 7.56 16.89
N GLY A 55 -7.64 7.44 18.18
CA GLY A 55 -6.51 6.67 18.67
C GLY A 55 -6.62 5.20 18.27
N ILE A 56 -7.76 4.56 18.53
CA ILE A 56 -8.00 3.14 18.20
C ILE A 56 -7.92 2.90 16.69
N VAL A 57 -8.61 3.72 15.89
CA VAL A 57 -8.61 3.61 14.43
C VAL A 57 -7.22 3.83 13.88
N GLY A 58 -6.48 4.82 14.41
CA GLY A 58 -5.09 5.10 14.03
C GLY A 58 -4.17 3.90 14.29
N ILE A 59 -4.22 3.32 15.50
CA ILE A 59 -3.43 2.13 15.86
C ILE A 59 -3.76 0.97 14.94
N ALA A 60 -5.06 0.68 14.71
CA ALA A 60 -5.48 -0.42 13.87
C ALA A 60 -5.02 -0.24 12.41
N PHE A 61 -5.21 0.94 11.84
CA PHE A 61 -4.85 1.24 10.45
C PHE A 61 -3.34 1.25 10.24
N PHE A 62 -2.61 2.04 11.03
CA PHE A 62 -1.15 2.14 10.86
C PHE A 62 -0.43 0.88 11.35
N GLY A 63 -0.96 0.15 12.32
CA GLY A 63 -0.49 -1.17 12.71
C GLY A 63 -0.61 -2.19 11.59
N ALA A 64 -1.74 -2.23 10.88
CA ALA A 64 -1.93 -3.07 9.70
C ALA A 64 -0.97 -2.69 8.56
N CYS A 65 -0.82 -1.38 8.29
CA CYS A 65 0.15 -0.88 7.30
C CYS A 65 1.59 -1.26 7.67
N GLY A 66 1.96 -1.12 8.95
CA GLY A 66 3.27 -1.52 9.48
C GLY A 66 3.51 -3.02 9.31
N TYR A 67 2.54 -3.86 9.66
CA TYR A 67 2.64 -5.32 9.45
C TYR A 67 2.90 -5.69 7.99
N ILE A 68 2.15 -5.10 7.05
CA ILE A 68 2.33 -5.32 5.61
C ILE A 68 3.71 -4.83 5.17
N GLY A 69 4.14 -3.67 5.65
CA GLY A 69 5.45 -3.09 5.35
C GLY A 69 6.60 -3.97 5.84
N ILE A 70 6.53 -4.50 7.07
CA ILE A 70 7.51 -5.43 7.63
C ILE A 70 7.57 -6.70 6.77
N LYS A 71 6.41 -7.29 6.45
CA LYS A 71 6.35 -8.47 5.60
C LYS A 71 7.02 -8.22 4.24
N LYS A 72 6.77 -7.06 3.62
CA LYS A 72 7.40 -6.67 2.35
C LYS A 72 8.90 -6.43 2.48
N LEU A 73 9.37 -5.89 3.61
CA LEU A 73 10.79 -5.64 3.85
C LEU A 73 11.62 -6.93 3.87
N PHE A 74 11.05 -8.00 4.44
CA PHE A 74 11.69 -9.32 4.50
C PHE A 74 11.45 -10.18 3.24
N GLN A 75 10.57 -9.78 2.34
CA GLN A 75 10.42 -10.46 1.07
C GLN A 75 11.63 -10.22 0.17
N GLN A 76 12.22 -11.31 -0.33
CA GLN A 76 13.31 -11.26 -1.32
C GLN A 76 12.80 -11.17 -2.75
N THR A 77 11.49 -11.30 -2.96
CA THR A 77 10.88 -11.23 -4.28
C THR A 77 11.01 -9.82 -4.84
N PRO A 78 11.53 -9.64 -6.07
CA PRO A 78 11.65 -8.32 -6.69
C PRO A 78 10.28 -7.64 -6.84
N GLY A 79 10.30 -6.31 -6.92
CA GLY A 79 9.08 -5.53 -7.09
C GLY A 79 8.48 -5.68 -8.48
N LEU A 80 9.34 -5.72 -9.51
CA LEU A 80 8.93 -5.89 -10.90
C LEU A 80 9.96 -6.76 -11.62
N VAL A 81 9.47 -7.71 -12.41
CA VAL A 81 10.32 -8.55 -13.29
C VAL A 81 9.72 -8.54 -14.67
N LEU A 82 10.56 -8.18 -15.66
CA LEU A 82 10.24 -8.29 -17.07
C LEU A 82 11.05 -9.45 -17.64
N ASN A 83 10.38 -10.47 -18.18
CA ASN A 83 11.01 -11.62 -18.79
C ASN A 83 10.27 -12.03 -20.07
N ALA A 84 10.64 -13.18 -20.67
CA ALA A 84 10.02 -13.67 -21.90
C ALA A 84 8.52 -13.98 -21.76
N GLU A 85 8.03 -14.28 -20.56
CA GLU A 85 6.63 -14.65 -20.30
C GLU A 85 5.72 -13.43 -20.18
N GLY A 86 6.25 -12.31 -19.64
CA GLY A 86 5.45 -11.12 -19.37
C GLY A 86 6.07 -10.21 -18.34
N ILE A 87 5.21 -9.45 -17.69
CA ILE A 87 5.53 -8.53 -16.59
C ILE A 87 5.01 -9.15 -15.29
N PHE A 88 5.91 -9.46 -14.37
CA PHE A 88 5.55 -9.88 -13.02
C PHE A 88 5.60 -8.68 -12.08
N ASP A 89 4.44 -8.26 -11.56
CA ASP A 89 4.30 -7.18 -10.60
C ASP A 89 4.09 -7.71 -9.18
N ASN A 90 4.98 -7.28 -8.28
CA ASN A 90 4.90 -7.47 -6.83
C ASN A 90 5.22 -6.15 -6.10
N SER A 91 5.01 -5.01 -6.77
CA SER A 91 5.41 -3.70 -6.28
C SER A 91 4.56 -3.21 -5.10
N SER A 92 3.31 -3.68 -4.98
CA SER A 92 2.35 -3.23 -3.99
C SER A 92 1.68 -4.38 -3.22
N GLY A 93 0.84 -4.05 -2.24
CA GLY A 93 -0.01 -5.02 -1.53
C GLY A 93 -1.11 -5.63 -2.40
N VAL A 94 -1.48 -4.95 -3.50
CA VAL A 94 -2.56 -5.30 -4.44
C VAL A 94 -2.03 -5.54 -5.85
N SER A 95 -0.76 -5.92 -5.98
CA SER A 95 -0.08 -6.14 -7.26
C SER A 95 -0.77 -7.20 -8.12
N ALA A 96 -0.71 -7.03 -9.45
CA ALA A 96 -1.39 -7.88 -10.41
C ALA A 96 -0.79 -9.31 -10.52
N GLY A 97 0.46 -9.50 -10.06
CA GLY A 97 1.21 -10.74 -10.29
C GLY A 97 1.70 -10.83 -11.74
N LEU A 98 1.73 -12.02 -12.30
CA LEU A 98 2.16 -12.21 -13.69
C LEU A 98 1.07 -11.73 -14.67
N VAL A 99 1.47 -10.83 -15.57
CA VAL A 99 0.69 -10.34 -16.71
C VAL A 99 1.45 -10.77 -17.98
N PRO A 100 1.00 -11.82 -18.69
CA PRO A 100 1.63 -12.29 -19.91
C PRO A 100 1.60 -11.21 -20.99
N TRP A 101 2.61 -11.20 -21.87
CA TRP A 101 2.65 -10.27 -23.00
C TRP A 101 1.42 -10.37 -23.91
N SER A 102 0.83 -11.57 -24.06
CA SER A 102 -0.40 -11.79 -24.83
C SER A 102 -1.63 -11.07 -24.27
N ASP A 103 -1.62 -10.77 -23.00
CA ASP A 103 -2.74 -10.11 -22.32
C ASP A 103 -2.57 -8.58 -22.30
N ILE A 104 -1.41 -8.06 -22.70
CA ILE A 104 -1.10 -6.62 -22.69
C ILE A 104 -1.51 -6.00 -24.02
N SER A 105 -2.43 -5.04 -23.98
CA SER A 105 -2.88 -4.27 -25.13
C SER A 105 -2.12 -2.96 -25.33
N GLY A 106 -1.48 -2.43 -24.29
CA GLY A 106 -0.69 -1.21 -24.36
C GLY A 106 0.06 -0.90 -23.07
N ILE A 107 1.12 -0.11 -23.18
CA ILE A 107 1.91 0.40 -22.05
C ILE A 107 2.08 1.90 -22.27
N TYR A 108 1.72 2.69 -21.24
CA TYR A 108 1.78 4.15 -21.30
C TYR A 108 2.47 4.70 -20.05
N GLU A 109 3.30 5.73 -20.26
CA GLU A 109 3.81 6.55 -19.17
C GLU A 109 2.86 7.74 -18.97
N TYR A 110 2.48 8.01 -17.71
CA TYR A 110 1.78 9.23 -17.34
C TYR A 110 2.34 9.78 -16.03
N ALA A 111 2.14 11.07 -15.81
CA ALA A 111 2.64 11.75 -14.62
C ALA A 111 1.49 12.42 -13.86
N ILE A 112 1.52 12.29 -12.53
CA ILE A 112 0.65 13.03 -11.62
C ILE A 112 1.56 13.87 -10.73
N GLY A 113 1.55 15.20 -10.95
CA GLY A 113 2.50 16.10 -10.31
C GLY A 113 3.95 15.78 -10.71
N GLN A 114 4.77 15.44 -9.72
CA GLN A 114 6.19 15.06 -9.95
C GLN A 114 6.41 13.53 -10.01
N GLN A 115 5.36 12.74 -9.90
CA GLN A 115 5.45 11.28 -9.91
C GLN A 115 5.11 10.71 -11.28
N LYS A 116 5.98 9.83 -11.79
CA LYS A 116 5.78 9.10 -13.03
C LYS A 116 5.23 7.71 -12.74
N PHE A 117 4.25 7.32 -13.53
CA PHE A 117 3.58 6.03 -13.45
C PHE A 117 3.63 5.34 -14.82
N ILE A 118 3.67 4.02 -14.79
CA ILE A 118 3.51 3.19 -15.98
C ILE A 118 2.16 2.50 -15.87
N ALA A 119 1.27 2.79 -16.82
CA ALA A 119 -0.01 2.10 -16.96
C ALA A 119 0.16 0.93 -17.94
N ILE A 120 -0.24 -0.26 -17.52
CA ILE A 120 -0.29 -1.45 -18.34
C ILE A 120 -1.75 -1.74 -18.64
N LEU A 121 -2.16 -1.53 -19.89
CA LEU A 121 -3.50 -1.87 -20.35
C LEU A 121 -3.55 -3.35 -20.69
N VAL A 122 -4.55 -4.02 -20.18
CA VAL A 122 -4.80 -5.45 -20.44
C VAL A 122 -6.06 -5.64 -21.26
N VAL A 123 -6.11 -6.71 -22.05
CA VAL A 123 -7.26 -7.06 -22.91
C VAL A 123 -8.49 -7.39 -22.05
N ASP A 124 -8.29 -8.06 -20.94
CA ASP A 124 -9.35 -8.43 -20.00
C ASP A 124 -9.02 -7.95 -18.59
N PRO A 125 -9.46 -6.75 -18.18
CA PRO A 125 -9.21 -6.22 -16.84
C PRO A 125 -9.84 -7.07 -15.72
N ASP A 126 -11.00 -7.67 -15.95
CA ASP A 126 -11.72 -8.46 -14.94
C ASP A 126 -10.93 -9.68 -14.48
N LYS A 127 -10.13 -10.27 -15.35
CA LYS A 127 -9.18 -11.36 -15.04
C LYS A 127 -8.20 -10.97 -13.95
N TYR A 128 -7.75 -9.71 -13.90
CA TYR A 128 -6.75 -9.20 -12.96
C TYR A 128 -7.38 -8.61 -11.70
N ILE A 129 -8.51 -7.90 -11.85
CA ILE A 129 -9.28 -7.30 -10.75
C ILE A 129 -9.80 -8.39 -9.81
N ASN A 130 -10.29 -9.48 -10.38
CA ASN A 130 -10.86 -10.58 -9.60
C ASN A 130 -9.83 -11.56 -9.02
N ARG A 131 -8.52 -11.35 -9.28
CA ARG A 131 -7.45 -12.14 -8.67
C ARG A 131 -7.30 -11.81 -7.17
N GLY A 132 -7.19 -12.83 -6.35
CA GLY A 132 -6.91 -12.69 -4.94
C GLY A 132 -8.14 -12.76 -4.03
N ASN A 133 -7.94 -12.37 -2.75
CA ASN A 133 -8.99 -12.37 -1.74
C ASN A 133 -9.94 -11.16 -1.89
N ALA A 134 -11.04 -11.17 -1.12
CA ALA A 134 -12.09 -10.14 -1.20
C ALA A 134 -11.53 -8.71 -1.04
N LEU A 135 -10.57 -8.51 -0.13
CA LEU A 135 -9.96 -7.20 0.11
C LEU A 135 -9.19 -6.69 -1.12
N ARG A 136 -8.39 -7.56 -1.76
CA ARG A 136 -7.69 -7.24 -3.01
C ARG A 136 -8.65 -6.85 -4.13
N ARG A 137 -9.75 -7.60 -4.28
CA ARG A 137 -10.78 -7.29 -5.28
C ARG A 137 -11.42 -5.93 -5.06
N MET A 138 -11.76 -5.58 -3.80
CA MET A 138 -12.30 -4.26 -3.48
C MET A 138 -11.32 -3.14 -3.81
N THR A 139 -10.05 -3.28 -3.44
CA THR A 139 -9.03 -2.26 -3.70
C THR A 139 -8.74 -2.11 -5.20
N ASN A 140 -8.69 -3.22 -5.95
CA ASN A 140 -8.50 -3.17 -7.39
C ASN A 140 -9.65 -2.46 -8.11
N LYS A 141 -10.91 -2.70 -7.68
CA LYS A 141 -12.09 -1.99 -8.22
C LYS A 141 -12.09 -0.49 -7.92
N ALA A 142 -11.54 -0.08 -6.77
CA ALA A 142 -11.47 1.33 -6.39
C ALA A 142 -10.40 2.12 -7.18
N ASN A 143 -9.46 1.43 -7.83
CA ASN A 143 -8.35 2.04 -8.59
C ASN A 143 -8.61 2.12 -10.11
N MET A 144 -9.81 1.81 -10.55
CA MET A 144 -10.26 1.96 -11.93
C MET A 144 -11.01 3.27 -12.13
#